data_5a94178ffb24c2286bca09a09cafddc7
#
_entry.id   5a94178ffb24c2286bca09a09cafddc7
#
_cell.length_a   1.000
_cell.length_b   1.000
_cell.length_c   1.000
_cell.angle_alpha   90.00
_cell.angle_beta   90.00
_cell.angle_gamma   90.00
#
_symmetry.space_group_name_H-M   'P 1'
#
loop_
_entity.id
_entity.type
_entity.pdbx_description
1 polymer ?
#
loop_
_entity_poly.entity_id
_entity_poly.type
_entity_poly.pdbx_seq_one_letter_code
_entity_poly.pdbx_strand_id
1 'polypeptide(L)'
;MKEIILCSSNPILIKNLYCILRDEGYNVETVEHPALAVQMVMLRQYDFFIVDSEPFGLSAEDAVQIIKTVVPGMPVLFVGKNCCKEDTRAVETPVDLEVFKRTIHVMSV
;
A
#
# COMPACT_ATOMS: atom_id res chain seq x y z
N MET A 1 10.62 6.39 -12.76
CA MET A 1 10.53 5.45 -11.61
C MET A 1 9.29 5.76 -10.81
N LYS A 2 8.50 4.74 -10.52
CA LYS A 2 7.28 4.94 -9.75
C LYS A 2 7.57 5.02 -8.26
N GLU A 3 6.85 5.88 -7.58
CA GLU A 3 6.98 6.12 -6.15
C GLU A 3 5.85 5.41 -5.41
N ILE A 4 6.22 4.60 -4.41
CA ILE A 4 5.26 3.83 -3.63
C ILE A 4 5.41 4.18 -2.16
N ILE A 5 4.28 4.34 -1.47
CA ILE A 5 4.25 4.46 -0.02
C ILE A 5 3.75 3.12 0.55
N LEU A 6 4.52 2.53 1.44
CA LEU A 6 4.19 1.25 2.09
C LEU A 6 3.98 1.48 3.57
N CYS A 7 2.76 1.23 4.02
CA CYS A 7 2.38 1.44 5.41
C CYS A 7 2.18 0.10 6.12
N SER A 8 3.05 -0.21 7.06
CA SER A 8 2.94 -1.40 7.90
C SER A 8 3.78 -1.22 9.17
N SER A 9 3.40 -1.89 10.23
CA SER A 9 4.19 -1.99 11.45
C SER A 9 4.82 -3.37 11.62
N ASN A 10 4.64 -4.26 10.65
CA ASN A 10 5.22 -5.60 10.69
C ASN A 10 6.58 -5.61 9.96
N PRO A 11 7.71 -5.75 10.69
CA PRO A 11 9.04 -5.67 10.07
C PRO A 11 9.30 -6.73 9.01
N ILE A 12 8.75 -7.93 9.20
CA ILE A 12 8.96 -9.03 8.25
C ILE A 12 8.21 -8.75 6.95
N LEU A 13 6.98 -8.28 7.05
CA LEU A 13 6.18 -7.92 5.88
C LEU A 13 6.82 -6.77 5.13
N ILE A 14 7.25 -5.73 5.84
CA ILE A 14 7.93 -4.58 5.24
C ILE A 14 9.16 -5.04 4.47
N LYS A 15 9.99 -5.86 5.09
CA LYS A 15 11.22 -6.35 4.46
C LYS A 15 10.93 -7.10 3.16
N ASN A 16 9.98 -8.02 3.21
CA ASN A 16 9.65 -8.85 2.05
C ASN A 16 9.07 -8.02 0.90
N LEU A 17 8.12 -7.17 1.19
CA LEU A 17 7.47 -6.34 0.16
C LEU A 17 8.43 -5.27 -0.36
N TYR A 18 9.22 -4.67 0.51
CA TYR A 18 10.21 -3.67 0.10
C TYR A 18 11.21 -4.26 -0.89
N CYS A 19 11.76 -5.44 -0.59
CA CYS A 19 12.73 -6.09 -1.48
C CYS A 19 12.13 -6.39 -2.85
N ILE A 20 10.92 -6.91 -2.89
CA ILE A 20 10.25 -7.22 -4.15
C ILE A 20 10.02 -5.96 -4.97
N LEU A 21 9.53 -4.90 -4.35
CA LEU A 21 9.23 -3.66 -5.06
C LEU A 21 10.51 -3.00 -5.57
N ARG A 22 11.57 -3.02 -4.79
CA ARG A 22 12.87 -2.49 -5.23
C ARG A 22 13.42 -3.29 -6.40
N ASP A 23 13.30 -4.61 -6.37
CA ASP A 23 13.75 -5.48 -7.47
C ASP A 23 12.97 -5.20 -8.76
N GLU A 24 11.72 -4.81 -8.66
CA GLU A 24 10.89 -4.44 -9.81
C GLU A 24 11.14 -3.00 -10.29
N GLY A 25 12.03 -2.27 -9.65
CA GLY A 25 12.41 -0.94 -10.08
C GLY A 25 11.61 0.21 -9.47
N TYR A 26 10.82 -0.06 -8.45
CA TYR A 26 10.07 0.99 -7.76
C TYR A 26 10.89 1.64 -6.65
N ASN A 27 10.59 2.91 -6.38
CA ASN A 27 11.14 3.62 -5.23
C ASN A 27 10.09 3.55 -4.10
N VAL A 28 10.48 3.03 -2.95
CA VAL A 28 9.54 2.72 -1.85
C VAL A 28 9.90 3.51 -0.61
N GLU A 29 8.92 4.22 -0.07
CA GLU A 29 9.03 4.80 1.26
C GLU A 29 8.13 4.03 2.23
N THR A 30 8.64 3.75 3.41
CA THR A 30 7.90 3.01 4.43
C THR A 30 7.46 3.93 5.55
N VAL A 31 6.24 3.72 6.04
CA VAL A 31 5.72 4.41 7.21
C VAL A 31 5.09 3.40 8.15
N GLU A 32 5.11 3.69 9.44
CA GLU A 32 4.64 2.74 10.46
C GLU A 32 3.18 2.92 10.84
N HIS A 33 2.54 3.99 10.41
CA HIS A 33 1.15 4.27 10.76
C HIS A 33 0.42 4.96 9.61
N PRO A 34 -0.88 4.64 9.40
CA PRO A 34 -1.66 5.25 8.33
C PRO A 34 -1.72 6.78 8.37
N ALA A 35 -1.72 7.37 9.56
CA ALA A 35 -1.71 8.83 9.69
C ALA A 35 -0.45 9.46 9.08
N LEU A 36 0.69 8.79 9.19
CA LEU A 36 1.93 9.24 8.55
C LEU A 36 1.84 9.14 7.04
N ALA A 37 1.19 8.09 6.53
CA ALA A 37 0.98 7.94 5.09
C ALA A 37 0.14 9.09 4.53
N VAL A 38 -0.90 9.50 5.24
CA VAL A 38 -1.73 10.66 4.84
C VAL A 38 -0.87 11.91 4.74
N GLN A 39 -0.05 12.18 5.74
CA GLN A 39 0.83 13.35 5.73
C GLN A 39 1.82 13.33 4.57
N MET A 40 2.42 12.18 4.30
CA MET A 40 3.39 12.02 3.23
C MET A 40 2.75 12.26 1.85
N VAL A 41 1.56 11.73 1.65
CA VAL A 41 0.81 11.90 0.38
C VAL A 41 0.47 13.37 0.15
N MET A 42 0.23 14.14 1.20
CA MET A 42 -0.04 15.56 1.07
C MET A 42 1.20 16.40 0.74
N LEU A 43 2.39 15.89 1.06
CA LEU A 43 3.65 16.62 0.86
C LEU A 43 4.35 16.25 -0.45
N ARG A 44 4.14 15.04 -0.96
CA ARG A 44 4.81 14.51 -2.14
C ARG A 44 3.84 13.75 -3.00
N GLN A 45 4.19 13.53 -4.26
CA GLN A 45 3.41 12.70 -5.16
C GLN A 45 3.87 11.25 -5.08
N TYR A 46 2.91 10.34 -4.99
CA TYR A 46 3.14 8.90 -5.02
C TYR A 46 2.25 8.27 -6.07
N ASP A 47 2.70 7.17 -6.64
CA ASP A 47 1.95 6.44 -7.66
C ASP A 47 1.05 5.36 -7.06
N PHE A 48 1.45 4.80 -5.92
CA PHE A 48 0.69 3.76 -5.22
C PHE A 48 0.73 3.97 -3.73
N PHE A 49 -0.34 3.53 -3.06
CA PHE A 49 -0.38 3.38 -1.61
C PHE A 49 -0.66 1.91 -1.28
N ILE A 50 0.25 1.28 -0.54
CA ILE A 50 0.09 -0.08 -0.05
C ILE A 50 -0.05 -0.01 1.47
N VAL A 51 -1.11 -0.57 2.02
CA VAL A 51 -1.38 -0.51 3.45
C VAL A 51 -1.67 -1.90 4.00
N ASP A 52 -1.00 -2.23 5.10
CA ASP A 52 -1.28 -3.43 5.88
C ASP A 52 -2.49 -3.15 6.77
N SER A 53 -3.60 -3.81 6.47
CA SER A 53 -4.85 -3.57 7.19
C SER A 53 -4.95 -4.30 8.52
N GLU A 54 -4.14 -5.34 8.75
CA GLU A 54 -4.29 -6.17 9.95
C GLU A 54 -4.02 -5.43 11.25
N PRO A 55 -2.88 -4.72 11.42
CA PRO A 55 -2.61 -4.04 12.67
C PRO A 55 -3.41 -2.76 12.88
N PHE A 56 -3.95 -2.18 11.81
CA PHE A 56 -4.58 -0.86 11.88
C PHE A 56 -6.09 -0.88 11.79
N GLY A 57 -6.68 -1.91 11.16
CA GLY A 57 -8.12 -2.03 11.04
C GLY A 57 -8.78 -0.80 10.44
N LEU A 58 -9.70 -0.19 11.18
CA LEU A 58 -10.45 0.98 10.73
C LEU A 58 -9.55 2.18 10.43
N SER A 59 -8.41 2.31 11.12
CA SER A 59 -7.48 3.42 10.84
C SER A 59 -6.92 3.34 9.44
N ALA A 60 -6.66 2.13 8.92
CA ALA A 60 -6.22 1.95 7.54
C ALA A 60 -7.31 2.36 6.55
N GLU A 61 -8.55 1.96 6.80
CA GLU A 61 -9.68 2.32 5.94
C GLU A 61 -9.93 3.82 5.93
N ASP A 62 -9.88 4.47 7.10
CA ASP A 62 -10.06 5.91 7.21
C ASP A 62 -8.97 6.67 6.45
N ALA A 63 -7.72 6.23 6.58
CA ALA A 63 -6.60 6.84 5.86
C ALA A 63 -6.79 6.71 4.34
N VAL A 64 -7.25 5.57 3.87
CA VAL A 64 -7.52 5.35 2.44
C VAL A 64 -8.60 6.29 1.96
N GLN A 65 -9.67 6.50 2.72
CA GLN A 65 -10.73 7.44 2.36
C GLN A 65 -10.20 8.87 2.24
N ILE A 66 -9.37 9.29 3.18
CA ILE A 66 -8.75 10.61 3.13
C ILE A 66 -7.85 10.74 1.90
N ILE A 67 -7.02 9.76 1.64
CA ILE A 67 -6.10 9.76 0.50
C ILE A 67 -6.88 9.81 -0.81
N LYS A 68 -7.95 9.05 -0.93
CA LYS A 68 -8.79 9.08 -2.13
C LYS A 68 -9.48 10.41 -2.33
N THR A 69 -9.77 11.14 -1.26
CA THR A 69 -10.34 12.48 -1.34
C THR A 69 -9.29 13.50 -1.80
N VAL A 70 -8.06 13.39 -1.29
CA VAL A 70 -6.97 14.30 -1.61
C VAL A 70 -6.36 14.00 -2.99
N VAL A 71 -6.20 12.72 -3.32
CA VAL A 71 -5.62 12.27 -4.58
C VAL A 71 -6.55 11.22 -5.20
N PRO A 72 -7.61 11.65 -5.89
CA PRO A 72 -8.68 10.72 -6.33
C PRO A 72 -8.23 9.59 -7.24
N GLY A 73 -7.16 9.76 -7.98
CA GLY A 73 -6.69 8.75 -8.92
C GLY A 73 -5.65 7.78 -8.37
N MET A 74 -5.30 7.88 -7.10
CA MET A 74 -4.23 7.04 -6.56
C MET A 74 -4.68 5.59 -6.36
N PRO A 75 -4.01 4.61 -6.98
CA PRO A 75 -4.29 3.21 -6.71
C PRO A 75 -3.92 2.83 -5.28
N VAL A 76 -4.76 2.03 -4.65
CA VAL A 76 -4.56 1.56 -3.27
C VAL A 76 -4.60 0.05 -3.25
N LEU A 77 -3.63 -0.56 -2.57
CA LEU A 77 -3.58 -2.00 -2.34
C LEU A 77 -3.61 -2.28 -0.84
N PHE A 78 -4.64 -3.00 -0.40
CA PHE A 78 -4.67 -3.52 0.96
C PHE A 78 -3.93 -4.84 1.04
N VAL A 79 -3.14 -5.01 2.08
CA VAL A 79 -2.54 -6.29 2.44
C VAL A 79 -3.18 -6.75 3.74
N GLY A 80 -3.78 -7.93 3.76
CA GLY A 80 -4.45 -8.45 4.95
C GLY A 80 -5.75 -9.15 4.64
N LYS A 81 -6.46 -9.55 5.69
CA LYS A 81 -7.73 -10.24 5.57
C LYS A 81 -8.89 -9.24 5.57
N ASN A 82 -10.00 -9.63 4.96
CA ASN A 82 -11.27 -8.90 5.02
C ASN A 82 -11.24 -7.49 4.41
N CYS A 83 -10.51 -7.31 3.34
CA CYS A 83 -10.48 -6.04 2.64
C CYS A 83 -11.39 -6.14 1.42
N CYS A 84 -12.60 -5.67 1.54
CA CYS A 84 -13.61 -5.83 0.50
C CYS A 84 -14.24 -4.51 0.10
N LYS A 85 -13.44 -3.57 -0.37
CA LYS A 85 -13.99 -2.39 -1.04
C LYS A 85 -13.86 -2.56 -2.54
N GLU A 86 -14.93 -2.28 -3.27
CA GLU A 86 -15.04 -2.57 -4.69
C GLU A 86 -13.99 -1.87 -5.55
N ASP A 87 -13.55 -0.71 -5.14
CA ASP A 87 -12.61 0.12 -5.89
C ASP A 87 -11.16 0.00 -5.40
N THR A 88 -10.88 -0.94 -4.50
CA THR A 88 -9.53 -1.19 -4.00
C THR A 88 -9.15 -2.64 -4.25
N ARG A 89 -7.85 -2.85 -4.48
CA ARG A 89 -7.31 -4.19 -4.59
C ARG A 89 -6.84 -4.67 -3.24
N ALA A 90 -6.84 -5.98 -3.04
CA ALA A 90 -6.42 -6.58 -1.78
C ALA A 90 -5.62 -7.86 -2.04
N VAL A 91 -4.63 -8.09 -1.20
CA VAL A 91 -3.87 -9.33 -1.15
C VAL A 91 -3.98 -9.88 0.25
N GLU A 92 -4.45 -11.12 0.37
CA GLU A 92 -4.64 -11.75 1.68
C GLU A 92 -3.31 -12.19 2.29
N THR A 93 -3.29 -12.26 3.62
CA THR A 93 -2.17 -12.81 4.37
C THR A 93 -2.41 -14.28 4.71
N PRO A 94 -1.39 -15.13 4.71
CA PRO A 94 0.01 -14.81 4.38
C PRO A 94 0.15 -14.41 2.91
N VAL A 95 1.01 -13.44 2.64
CA VAL A 95 1.15 -12.89 1.30
C VAL A 95 1.84 -13.88 0.37
N ASP A 96 1.17 -14.22 -0.72
CA ASP A 96 1.78 -14.93 -1.83
C ASP A 96 2.55 -13.93 -2.68
N LEU A 97 3.87 -14.05 -2.70
CA LEU A 97 4.73 -13.07 -3.35
C LEU A 97 4.51 -13.00 -4.86
N GLU A 98 4.16 -14.11 -5.50
CA GLU A 98 3.86 -14.12 -6.94
C GLU A 98 2.57 -13.39 -7.25
N VAL A 99 1.54 -13.58 -6.42
CA VAL A 99 0.27 -12.87 -6.54
C VAL A 99 0.49 -11.37 -6.30
N PHE A 100 1.30 -11.03 -5.30
CA PHE A 100 1.63 -9.64 -4.99
C PHE A 100 2.33 -8.96 -6.19
N LYS A 101 3.33 -9.59 -6.76
CA LYS A 101 4.05 -9.07 -7.94
C LYS A 101 3.10 -8.84 -9.11
N ARG A 102 2.23 -9.80 -9.40
CA ARG A 102 1.25 -9.68 -10.47
C ARG A 102 0.29 -8.53 -10.24
N THR A 103 -0.20 -8.38 -9.01
CA THR A 103 -1.12 -7.31 -8.66
C THR A 103 -0.49 -5.95 -8.86
N ILE A 104 0.75 -5.78 -8.39
CA ILE A 104 1.50 -4.52 -8.57
C ILE A 104 1.72 -4.24 -10.05
N HIS A 105 2.06 -5.25 -10.83
CA HIS A 105 2.29 -5.08 -12.27
C HIS A 105 1.03 -4.61 -12.98
N VAL A 106 -0.11 -5.20 -12.66
CA VAL A 106 -1.41 -4.79 -13.23
C VAL A 106 -1.74 -3.36 -12.83
N MET A 107 -1.50 -2.97 -11.58
CA MET A 107 -1.79 -1.62 -11.11
C MET A 107 -0.88 -0.55 -11.72
N SER A 108 0.31 -0.94 -12.18
CA SER A 108 1.28 0.00 -12.76
C SER A 108 1.08 0.27 -14.25
N VAL A 109 0.19 -0.45 -14.88
CA VAL A 109 -0.09 -0.33 -16.32
C VAL A 109 -1.09 0.77 -16.63
#